data_30e11255149a1aba2d2833cf2c6e161e
#
_entry.id   30e11255149a1aba2d2833cf2c6e161e
#
_cell.length_a   1.000
_cell.length_b   1.000
_cell.length_c   1.000
_cell.angle_alpha   90.00
_cell.angle_beta   90.00
_cell.angle_gamma   90.00
#
_symmetry.space_group_name_H-M   'P 1'
#
loop_
_entity.id
_entity.type
_entity.pdbx_description
1 polymer ?
#
loop_
_entity_poly.entity_id
_entity_poly.type
_entity_poly.pdbx_seq_one_letter_code
_entity_poly.pdbx_strand_id
1 'polypeptide(L)'
;MSSNIFRLADRLFNQPLLATESLAHSAATYVNNRLLGEVQAAVNFDKPKGEARSLLKVKDDIAIIPIMGGLTHRMTFMDAMCTGGLSSYEGLRRGFDEALADESINTILLHVDSGGGEASGCFELARHIMASRGKKKIIAYVDEFACSAAYALASSADEVIASPDADVGSIGVIMVHQELTKAFEKNGVTINVIKAGEFKGMGSPFQALSEESKARLQKRIDDTYSTFTGFVAESRNISEEAVKNTEANVYSAQEALELGLINSIMSQDDFLNYLQGSEEAPVSLNVNNSGEEMTEQEKQELEALRLQVAQMKAKEQEAALSDLTGKISASAEAFGFDAKEAATAILGAGLDNPLSVLFMNAMEGASQKLNETIASHASEMSEKDTEITKLKETAGAVLEHSNAMEELGNDGEAELEVEKPASEANAEPDQRKLALQNALKSLIK
;
A
#
# COMPACT_ATOMS: atom_id res chain seq x y z
N MET A 1 -0.13 28.10 11.33
CA MET A 1 -0.46 26.76 10.75
C MET A 1 0.76 25.95 10.30
N SER A 2 1.94 26.54 10.16
CA SER A 2 3.13 25.85 9.60
C SER A 2 3.94 24.98 10.57
N SER A 3 3.86 25.20 11.88
CA SER A 3 4.76 24.54 12.83
C SER A 3 4.53 23.01 12.98
N ASN A 4 3.32 22.53 12.81
CA ASN A 4 2.99 21.10 13.01
C ASN A 4 3.47 20.20 11.87
N ILE A 5 3.45 20.72 10.63
CA ILE A 5 3.88 19.92 9.46
C ILE A 5 5.40 19.68 9.48
N PHE A 6 6.19 20.65 9.91
CA PHE A 6 7.64 20.47 10.05
C PHE A 6 7.98 19.43 11.11
N ARG A 7 7.24 19.39 12.23
CA ARG A 7 7.41 18.35 13.25
C ARG A 7 7.06 16.95 12.73
N LEU A 8 6.01 16.84 11.91
CA LEU A 8 5.67 15.57 11.26
C LEU A 8 6.75 15.13 10.28
N ALA A 9 7.29 16.07 9.48
CA ALA A 9 8.39 15.79 8.58
C ALA A 9 9.64 15.31 9.33
N ASP A 10 10.01 15.97 10.44
CA ASP A 10 11.15 15.59 11.28
C ASP A 10 11.01 14.19 11.92
N ARG A 11 9.77 13.72 12.13
CA ARG A 11 9.48 12.42 12.72
C ARG A 11 9.36 11.31 11.69
N LEU A 12 9.06 11.67 10.46
CA LEU A 12 8.88 10.73 9.35
C LEU A 12 10.19 10.49 8.60
N PHE A 13 10.88 11.57 8.21
CA PHE A 13 12.09 11.47 7.38
C PHE A 13 13.33 11.22 8.23
N ASN A 14 14.19 10.32 7.77
CA ASN A 14 15.48 9.97 8.39
C ASN A 14 15.37 9.42 9.82
N GLN A 15 14.19 8.92 10.19
CA GLN A 15 13.96 8.21 11.45
C GLN A 15 13.57 6.77 11.18
N PRO A 16 14.00 5.81 12.03
CA PRO A 16 13.51 4.44 11.94
C PRO A 16 11.99 4.40 12.19
N LEU A 17 11.28 3.72 11.31
CA LEU A 17 9.85 3.47 11.40
C LEU A 17 9.60 1.97 11.52
N LEU A 18 8.72 1.58 12.39
CA LEU A 18 8.12 0.26 12.49
C LEU A 18 6.71 0.38 11.88
N ALA A 19 6.65 0.53 10.57
CA ALA A 19 5.43 0.78 9.81
C ALA A 19 5.43 -0.05 8.54
N THR A 20 4.25 -0.42 8.06
CA THR A 20 4.11 -1.01 6.73
C THR A 20 4.58 -0.01 5.66
N GLU A 21 5.06 -0.52 4.53
CA GLU A 21 5.51 0.34 3.42
C GLU A 21 4.38 1.27 2.94
N SER A 22 3.15 0.75 2.84
CA SER A 22 1.96 1.52 2.48
C SER A 22 1.71 2.69 3.42
N LEU A 23 1.79 2.47 4.74
CA LEU A 23 1.61 3.53 5.74
C LEU A 23 2.73 4.56 5.66
N ALA A 24 3.99 4.13 5.54
CA ALA A 24 5.14 5.02 5.41
C ALA A 24 5.06 5.87 4.12
N HIS A 25 4.66 5.27 2.99
CA HIS A 25 4.47 5.96 1.72
C HIS A 25 3.33 6.99 1.79
N SER A 26 2.19 6.60 2.33
CA SER A 26 1.02 7.49 2.50
C SER A 26 1.34 8.67 3.39
N ALA A 27 2.05 8.44 4.50
CA ALA A 27 2.51 9.49 5.38
C ALA A 27 3.49 10.46 4.70
N ALA A 28 4.48 9.93 3.94
CA ALA A 28 5.44 10.74 3.19
C ALA A 28 4.75 11.58 2.11
N THR A 29 3.84 11.00 1.37
CA THR A 29 3.04 11.69 0.35
C THR A 29 2.19 12.80 0.96
N TYR A 30 1.51 12.52 2.08
CA TYR A 30 0.71 13.54 2.78
C TYR A 30 1.58 14.72 3.25
N VAL A 31 2.72 14.44 3.88
CA VAL A 31 3.64 15.48 4.37
C VAL A 31 4.18 16.31 3.20
N ASN A 32 4.58 15.67 2.09
CA ASN A 32 5.08 16.35 0.91
C ASN A 32 4.04 17.26 0.27
N ASN A 33 2.83 16.76 0.03
CA ASN A 33 1.74 17.56 -0.55
C ASN A 33 1.39 18.77 0.34
N ARG A 34 1.47 18.61 1.64
CA ARG A 34 1.29 19.72 2.59
C ARG A 34 2.44 20.72 2.59
N LEU A 35 3.68 20.26 2.47
CA LEU A 35 4.86 21.14 2.38
C LEU A 35 4.90 21.92 1.06
N LEU A 36 4.45 21.31 -0.04
CA LEU A 36 4.38 21.93 -1.36
C LEU A 36 3.16 22.84 -1.53
N GLY A 37 2.25 22.87 -0.55
CA GLY A 37 1.05 23.72 -0.60
C GLY A 37 -0.08 23.19 -1.49
N GLU A 38 0.02 21.96 -1.99
CA GLU A 38 -0.97 21.35 -2.87
C GLU A 38 -2.26 20.95 -2.16
N VAL A 39 -2.20 20.75 -0.84
CA VAL A 39 -3.37 20.46 -0.01
C VAL A 39 -3.68 21.65 0.90
N GLN A 40 -4.72 22.38 0.56
CA GLN A 40 -5.28 23.36 1.49
C GLN A 40 -5.99 22.61 2.63
N ALA A 41 -5.78 23.09 3.87
CA ALA A 41 -6.49 22.55 5.03
C ALA A 41 -7.99 22.91 4.90
N ALA A 42 -8.77 22.03 4.28
CA ALA A 42 -10.22 22.16 4.18
C ALA A 42 -10.91 21.70 5.46
N VAL A 43 -10.40 22.08 6.62
CA VAL A 43 -11.06 21.73 7.89
C VAL A 43 -11.19 22.97 8.74
N ASN A 44 -12.38 23.51 8.79
CA ASN A 44 -12.82 24.40 9.86
C ASN A 44 -12.98 23.54 11.12
N PHE A 45 -11.98 23.57 11.97
CA PHE A 45 -12.06 22.95 13.29
C PHE A 45 -12.78 23.94 14.23
N ASP A 46 -14.05 23.71 14.47
CA ASP A 46 -14.65 24.16 15.71
C ASP A 46 -13.89 23.46 16.85
N LYS A 47 -13.22 24.25 17.67
CA LYS A 47 -12.42 23.74 18.79
C LYS A 47 -13.29 22.87 19.67
N PRO A 48 -13.07 21.54 19.79
CA PRO A 48 -13.78 20.78 20.81
C PRO A 48 -13.36 21.32 22.18
N LYS A 49 -14.34 21.80 22.91
CA LYS A 49 -14.21 22.11 24.33
C LYS A 49 -14.23 20.77 25.08
N GLY A 50 -13.06 20.22 25.40
CA GLY A 50 -12.95 19.01 26.19
C GLY A 50 -11.50 18.70 26.55
N GLU A 51 -11.29 18.24 27.76
CA GLU A 51 -10.04 17.65 28.21
C GLU A 51 -9.69 16.46 27.28
N ALA A 52 -8.39 16.19 27.10
CA ALA A 52 -7.94 15.03 26.34
C ALA A 52 -8.63 13.78 26.96
N ARG A 53 -9.62 13.23 26.24
CA ARG A 53 -10.30 12.02 26.71
C ARG A 53 -9.26 10.91 26.85
N SER A 54 -9.29 10.23 28.00
CA SER A 54 -8.57 8.99 28.18
C SER A 54 -8.95 8.05 27.04
N LEU A 55 -7.95 7.43 26.40
CA LEU A 55 -8.18 6.38 25.39
C LEU A 55 -8.84 5.13 26.03
N LEU A 56 -8.79 5.06 27.35
CA LEU A 56 -9.36 3.96 28.12
C LEU A 56 -10.88 3.98 28.08
N LYS A 57 -11.46 2.87 27.64
CA LYS A 57 -12.88 2.57 27.76
C LYS A 57 -13.04 1.40 28.74
N VAL A 58 -13.94 1.53 29.68
CA VAL A 58 -14.24 0.44 30.64
C VAL A 58 -15.64 -0.10 30.35
N LYS A 59 -15.74 -1.40 30.25
CA LYS A 59 -16.99 -2.14 30.14
C LYS A 59 -16.93 -3.32 31.11
N ASP A 60 -17.81 -3.31 32.09
CA ASP A 60 -17.80 -4.28 33.19
C ASP A 60 -16.44 -4.26 33.90
N ASP A 61 -15.73 -5.37 34.00
CA ASP A 61 -14.39 -5.50 34.57
C ASP A 61 -13.26 -5.53 33.48
N ILE A 62 -13.55 -5.09 32.25
CA ILE A 62 -12.63 -5.09 31.13
C ILE A 62 -12.27 -3.64 30.77
N ALA A 63 -10.99 -3.35 30.79
CA ALA A 63 -10.42 -2.11 30.28
C ALA A 63 -10.03 -2.29 28.80
N ILE A 64 -10.63 -1.51 27.90
CA ILE A 64 -10.35 -1.55 26.46
C ILE A 64 -9.44 -0.40 26.10
N ILE A 65 -8.27 -0.72 25.54
CA ILE A 65 -7.27 0.24 25.08
C ILE A 65 -7.15 0.12 23.56
N PRO A 66 -7.66 1.10 22.78
CA PRO A 66 -7.60 1.05 21.34
C PRO A 66 -6.19 1.42 20.84
N ILE A 67 -5.57 0.53 20.05
CA ILE A 67 -4.31 0.73 19.34
C ILE A 67 -4.66 0.84 17.86
N MET A 68 -4.98 2.07 17.40
CA MET A 68 -5.60 2.32 16.10
C MET A 68 -4.77 3.25 15.23
N GLY A 69 -4.79 2.98 13.92
CA GLY A 69 -4.16 3.84 12.91
C GLY A 69 -2.65 3.96 13.05
N GLY A 70 -2.07 5.08 12.68
CA GLY A 70 -0.62 5.29 12.79
C GLY A 70 -0.18 5.53 14.24
N LEU A 71 0.95 4.93 14.65
CA LEU A 71 1.48 5.03 16.01
C LEU A 71 2.61 6.04 16.10
N THR A 72 2.58 6.91 17.11
CA THR A 72 3.61 7.93 17.33
C THR A 72 4.10 7.92 18.77
N HIS A 73 5.34 8.40 19.01
CA HIS A 73 5.86 8.43 20.38
C HIS A 73 5.06 9.38 21.28
N ARG A 74 4.88 10.61 20.85
CA ARG A 74 4.19 11.66 21.59
C ARG A 74 3.31 12.46 20.67
N MET A 75 2.14 12.78 21.13
CA MET A 75 1.18 13.55 20.38
C MET A 75 0.68 14.71 21.24
N THR A 76 0.66 15.92 20.67
CA THR A 76 -0.06 17.02 21.29
C THR A 76 -1.55 16.88 20.96
N PHE A 77 -2.41 17.49 21.77
CA PHE A 77 -3.85 17.56 21.51
C PHE A 77 -4.18 18.07 20.09
N MET A 78 -3.38 19.03 19.59
CA MET A 78 -3.54 19.56 18.22
C MET A 78 -3.15 18.54 17.15
N ASP A 79 -2.15 17.71 17.40
CA ASP A 79 -1.74 16.66 16.46
C ASP A 79 -2.83 15.58 16.36
N ALA A 80 -3.41 15.17 17.48
CA ALA A 80 -4.52 14.23 17.52
C ALA A 80 -5.74 14.69 16.72
N MET A 81 -6.04 15.98 16.79
CA MET A 81 -7.16 16.58 16.05
C MET A 81 -6.89 16.75 14.55
N CYS A 82 -5.63 17.01 14.17
CA CYS A 82 -5.28 17.28 12.78
C CYS A 82 -5.04 16.02 11.95
N THR A 83 -4.78 14.88 12.57
CA THR A 83 -4.35 13.65 11.91
C THR A 83 -5.40 12.56 11.87
N GLY A 84 -6.54 12.73 12.54
CA GLY A 84 -7.75 11.92 12.36
C GLY A 84 -7.62 10.41 12.57
N GLY A 85 -6.67 9.94 13.41
CA GLY A 85 -6.51 8.50 13.62
C GLY A 85 -5.13 8.05 14.07
N LEU A 86 -4.33 8.94 14.67
CA LEU A 86 -3.07 8.54 15.27
C LEU A 86 -3.24 8.22 16.75
N SER A 87 -2.58 7.15 17.21
CA SER A 87 -2.41 6.82 18.63
C SER A 87 -1.00 7.16 19.10
N SER A 88 -0.84 7.66 20.34
CA SER A 88 0.50 7.90 20.89
C SER A 88 0.85 6.89 21.96
N TYR A 89 2.11 6.42 21.97
CA TYR A 89 2.59 5.49 22.99
C TYR A 89 2.46 6.05 24.40
N GLU A 90 2.67 7.36 24.58
CA GLU A 90 2.47 8.03 25.87
C GLU A 90 0.99 8.00 26.32
N GLY A 91 0.05 8.19 25.38
CA GLY A 91 -1.37 8.11 25.66
C GLY A 91 -1.83 6.68 25.96
N LEU A 92 -1.34 5.72 25.17
CA LEU A 92 -1.61 4.29 25.40
C LEU A 92 -1.06 3.83 26.75
N ARG A 93 0.17 4.25 27.11
CA ARG A 93 0.78 3.94 28.41
C ARG A 93 -0.06 4.46 29.56
N ARG A 94 -0.52 5.72 29.50
CA ARG A 94 -1.40 6.27 30.55
C ARG A 94 -2.66 5.44 30.74
N GLY A 95 -3.36 5.14 29.65
CA GLY A 95 -4.57 4.29 29.72
C GLY A 95 -4.27 2.90 30.27
N PHE A 96 -3.13 2.32 29.92
CA PHE A 96 -2.69 1.03 30.43
C PHE A 96 -2.36 1.09 31.92
N ASP A 97 -1.66 2.12 32.39
CA ASP A 97 -1.31 2.30 33.79
C ASP A 97 -2.57 2.60 34.64
N GLU A 98 -3.53 3.37 34.12
CA GLU A 98 -4.83 3.60 34.75
C GLU A 98 -5.59 2.29 34.91
N ALA A 99 -5.70 1.47 33.84
CA ALA A 99 -6.35 0.16 33.88
C ALA A 99 -5.65 -0.82 34.84
N LEU A 100 -4.32 -0.77 34.91
CA LEU A 100 -3.53 -1.62 35.77
C LEU A 100 -3.74 -1.29 37.27
N ALA A 101 -3.93 0.01 37.59
CA ALA A 101 -4.13 0.51 38.92
C ALA A 101 -5.58 0.36 39.47
N ASP A 102 -6.56 0.22 38.58
CA ASP A 102 -7.97 0.13 38.95
C ASP A 102 -8.32 -1.29 39.42
N GLU A 103 -8.61 -1.47 40.71
CA GLU A 103 -8.93 -2.78 41.32
C GLU A 103 -10.22 -3.41 40.77
N SER A 104 -11.11 -2.62 40.13
CA SER A 104 -12.34 -3.17 39.52
C SER A 104 -12.08 -3.84 38.17
N ILE A 105 -10.91 -3.61 37.55
CA ILE A 105 -10.51 -4.20 36.28
C ILE A 105 -9.77 -5.51 36.49
N ASN A 106 -10.24 -6.57 35.86
CA ASN A 106 -9.60 -7.90 35.85
C ASN A 106 -8.85 -8.17 34.56
N THR A 107 -9.36 -7.65 33.42
CA THR A 107 -8.82 -7.88 32.09
C THR A 107 -8.50 -6.56 31.38
N ILE A 108 -7.33 -6.48 30.77
CA ILE A 108 -6.92 -5.40 29.89
C ILE A 108 -6.94 -5.92 28.44
N LEU A 109 -7.81 -5.36 27.64
CA LEU A 109 -7.94 -5.65 26.20
C LEU A 109 -7.22 -4.59 25.39
N LEU A 110 -6.17 -4.99 24.70
CA LEU A 110 -5.55 -4.21 23.63
C LEU A 110 -6.32 -4.49 22.32
N HIS A 111 -7.16 -3.55 21.91
CA HIS A 111 -7.90 -3.65 20.66
C HIS A 111 -7.05 -3.06 19.53
N VAL A 112 -6.56 -3.91 18.63
CA VAL A 112 -5.49 -3.58 17.69
C VAL A 112 -6.01 -3.56 16.27
N ASP A 113 -5.84 -2.40 15.62
CA ASP A 113 -6.06 -2.18 14.20
C ASP A 113 -5.08 -1.10 13.71
N SER A 114 -3.85 -1.50 13.37
CA SER A 114 -2.78 -0.57 13.06
C SER A 114 -1.70 -1.18 12.19
N GLY A 115 -1.28 -0.42 11.16
CA GLY A 115 -0.11 -0.73 10.33
C GLY A 115 1.23 -0.37 10.96
N GLY A 116 1.25 0.06 12.24
CA GLY A 116 2.48 0.43 12.95
C GLY A 116 2.74 1.93 13.01
N GLY A 117 4.00 2.34 13.12
CA GLY A 117 4.37 3.74 13.26
C GLY A 117 5.83 4.00 13.63
N GLU A 118 6.07 4.96 14.54
CA GLU A 118 7.43 5.32 14.97
C GLU A 118 8.09 4.21 15.78
N ALA A 119 9.38 3.98 15.55
CA ALA A 119 10.18 3.06 16.39
C ALA A 119 10.42 3.65 17.78
N SER A 120 10.57 4.97 17.85
CA SER A 120 10.85 5.68 19.11
C SER A 120 9.69 5.55 20.10
N GLY A 121 9.95 5.01 21.28
CA GLY A 121 8.97 4.81 22.33
C GLY A 121 8.18 3.50 22.24
N CYS A 122 8.18 2.80 21.09
CA CYS A 122 7.46 1.56 20.88
C CYS A 122 7.91 0.47 21.84
N PHE A 123 9.19 0.12 21.84
CA PHE A 123 9.72 -0.98 22.69
C PHE A 123 9.71 -0.64 24.18
N GLU A 124 9.71 0.63 24.55
CA GLU A 124 9.53 1.03 25.96
C GLU A 124 8.14 0.65 26.44
N LEU A 125 7.10 1.00 25.67
CA LEU A 125 5.73 0.63 25.98
C LEU A 125 5.52 -0.88 25.90
N ALA A 126 6.01 -1.55 24.87
CA ALA A 126 5.89 -3.00 24.71
C ALA A 126 6.50 -3.78 25.88
N ARG A 127 7.72 -3.40 26.32
CA ARG A 127 8.34 -4.00 27.50
C ARG A 127 7.56 -3.71 28.78
N HIS A 128 6.98 -2.52 28.92
CA HIS A 128 6.14 -2.17 30.06
C HIS A 128 4.89 -3.04 30.15
N ILE A 129 4.21 -3.28 29.01
CA ILE A 129 3.07 -4.18 28.92
C ILE A 129 3.51 -5.61 29.28
N MET A 130 4.58 -6.12 28.66
CA MET A 130 5.12 -7.46 28.89
C MET A 130 5.52 -7.68 30.36
N ALA A 131 6.15 -6.70 30.98
CA ALA A 131 6.51 -6.75 32.40
C ALA A 131 5.29 -6.69 33.37
N SER A 132 4.11 -6.40 32.82
CA SER A 132 2.86 -6.37 33.59
C SER A 132 2.05 -7.66 33.48
N ARG A 133 2.50 -8.61 32.63
CA ARG A 133 1.90 -9.96 32.55
C ARG A 133 1.81 -10.59 33.97
N GLY A 134 0.74 -11.30 34.20
CA GLY A 134 0.48 -11.95 35.51
C GLY A 134 -0.05 -11.02 36.61
N LYS A 135 -0.08 -9.68 36.42
CA LYS A 135 -0.77 -8.77 37.33
C LYS A 135 -2.27 -8.72 37.09
N LYS A 136 -2.62 -8.62 35.81
CA LYS A 136 -3.98 -8.74 35.25
C LYS A 136 -3.89 -9.54 33.98
N LYS A 137 -4.99 -10.11 33.50
CA LYS A 137 -5.04 -10.76 32.19
C LYS A 137 -4.93 -9.69 31.10
N ILE A 138 -3.95 -9.81 30.20
CA ILE A 138 -3.73 -8.89 29.08
C ILE A 138 -3.99 -9.65 27.78
N ILE A 139 -4.99 -9.25 27.01
CA ILE A 139 -5.36 -9.86 25.75
C ILE A 139 -5.17 -8.82 24.66
N ALA A 140 -4.52 -9.17 23.55
CA ALA A 140 -4.53 -8.41 22.33
C ALA A 140 -5.52 -9.05 21.36
N TYR A 141 -6.54 -8.31 20.92
CA TYR A 141 -7.44 -8.70 19.85
C TYR A 141 -7.09 -7.88 18.60
N VAL A 142 -6.71 -8.57 17.55
CA VAL A 142 -6.40 -7.98 16.25
C VAL A 142 -7.65 -8.01 15.41
N ASP A 143 -8.18 -6.83 15.11
CA ASP A 143 -9.41 -6.67 14.32
C ASP A 143 -9.10 -6.80 12.80
N GLU A 144 -8.33 -5.85 12.24
CA GLU A 144 -7.90 -5.90 10.84
C GLU A 144 -6.36 -6.03 10.72
N PHE A 145 -5.59 -5.16 11.41
CA PHE A 145 -4.14 -5.10 11.28
C PHE A 145 -3.41 -5.12 12.63
N ALA A 146 -2.43 -5.99 12.77
CA ALA A 146 -1.39 -5.87 13.77
C ALA A 146 -0.02 -5.96 13.09
N CYS A 147 0.41 -4.86 12.48
CA CYS A 147 1.65 -4.83 11.72
C CYS A 147 2.72 -3.97 12.40
N SER A 148 3.97 -4.45 12.35
CA SER A 148 5.15 -3.70 12.72
C SER A 148 5.09 -3.20 14.18
N ALA A 149 5.11 -1.90 14.50
CA ALA A 149 4.99 -1.41 15.87
C ALA A 149 3.72 -1.90 16.59
N ALA A 150 2.60 -2.02 15.88
CA ALA A 150 1.36 -2.54 16.45
C ALA A 150 1.51 -4.01 16.87
N TYR A 151 2.24 -4.80 16.07
CA TYR A 151 2.54 -6.17 16.43
C TYR A 151 3.50 -6.26 17.62
N ALA A 152 4.49 -5.36 17.74
CA ALA A 152 5.33 -5.30 18.93
C ALA A 152 4.50 -5.08 20.22
N LEU A 153 3.46 -4.23 20.15
CA LEU A 153 2.55 -4.01 21.27
C LEU A 153 1.64 -5.23 21.49
N ALA A 154 1.05 -5.77 20.42
CA ALA A 154 0.17 -6.95 20.52
C ALA A 154 0.92 -8.17 21.09
N SER A 155 2.13 -8.45 20.59
CA SER A 155 2.96 -9.58 21.04
C SER A 155 3.37 -9.48 22.50
N SER A 156 3.27 -8.30 23.12
CA SER A 156 3.54 -8.10 24.55
C SER A 156 2.40 -8.51 25.49
N ALA A 157 1.20 -8.83 24.97
CA ALA A 157 0.08 -9.36 25.76
C ALA A 157 0.28 -10.83 26.17
N ASP A 158 -0.47 -11.31 27.17
CA ASP A 158 -0.48 -12.73 27.54
C ASP A 158 -1.01 -13.60 26.39
N GLU A 159 -2.03 -13.11 25.69
CA GLU A 159 -2.65 -13.77 24.54
C GLU A 159 -2.80 -12.79 23.37
N VAL A 160 -2.52 -13.26 22.17
CA VAL A 160 -2.77 -12.55 20.92
C VAL A 160 -3.80 -13.35 20.13
N ILE A 161 -4.98 -12.79 19.94
CA ILE A 161 -6.10 -13.38 19.22
C ILE A 161 -6.36 -12.52 18.00
N ALA A 162 -6.49 -13.14 16.83
CA ALA A 162 -6.76 -12.40 15.59
C ALA A 162 -8.14 -12.75 15.01
N SER A 163 -8.77 -11.79 14.38
CA SER A 163 -9.95 -12.07 13.56
C SER A 163 -9.54 -12.95 12.37
N PRO A 164 -10.47 -13.70 11.74
CA PRO A 164 -10.14 -14.59 10.61
C PRO A 164 -9.52 -13.86 9.41
N ASP A 165 -9.88 -12.59 9.22
CA ASP A 165 -9.45 -11.76 8.09
C ASP A 165 -8.28 -10.81 8.45
N ALA A 166 -7.72 -10.95 9.66
CA ALA A 166 -6.66 -10.06 10.14
C ALA A 166 -5.30 -10.35 9.48
N ASP A 167 -4.56 -9.28 9.27
CA ASP A 167 -3.18 -9.29 8.81
C ASP A 167 -2.21 -9.01 9.97
N VAL A 168 -1.20 -9.88 10.11
CA VAL A 168 -0.26 -9.84 11.25
C VAL A 168 1.18 -9.93 10.76
N GLY A 169 2.09 -9.20 11.39
CA GLY A 169 3.52 -9.33 11.06
C GLY A 169 4.21 -8.02 10.73
N SER A 170 4.80 -7.92 9.54
CA SER A 170 5.63 -6.76 9.15
C SER A 170 6.72 -6.47 10.20
N ILE A 171 7.40 -7.54 10.67
CA ILE A 171 8.43 -7.45 11.73
C ILE A 171 9.73 -6.95 11.08
N GLY A 172 9.73 -5.68 10.75
CA GLY A 172 10.83 -5.03 10.05
C GLY A 172 10.94 -3.54 10.36
N VAL A 173 11.94 -2.89 9.77
CA VAL A 173 12.24 -1.48 9.99
C VAL A 173 12.47 -0.81 8.66
N ILE A 174 11.81 0.31 8.42
CA ILE A 174 12.01 1.12 7.22
C ILE A 174 12.46 2.53 7.62
N MET A 175 13.22 3.20 6.77
CA MET A 175 13.55 4.61 6.89
C MET A 175 13.35 5.29 5.55
N VAL A 176 12.58 6.36 5.53
CA VAL A 176 12.37 7.15 4.32
C VAL A 176 13.37 8.32 4.32
N HIS A 177 14.23 8.37 3.30
CA HIS A 177 15.10 9.52 3.04
C HIS A 177 14.60 10.27 1.80
N GLN A 178 14.56 11.59 1.89
CA GLN A 178 14.15 12.43 0.78
C GLN A 178 15.30 13.35 0.37
N GLU A 179 15.64 13.31 -0.92
CA GLU A 179 16.59 14.24 -1.53
C GLU A 179 15.85 15.23 -2.43
N LEU A 180 16.06 16.53 -2.18
CA LEU A 180 15.38 17.63 -2.88
C LEU A 180 16.33 18.50 -3.71
N THR A 181 17.60 18.14 -3.84
CA THR A 181 18.62 18.92 -4.55
C THR A 181 18.18 19.32 -5.96
N LYS A 182 17.77 18.33 -6.76
CA LYS A 182 17.29 18.55 -8.14
C LYS A 182 16.04 19.42 -8.22
N ALA A 183 15.15 19.31 -7.24
CA ALA A 183 13.93 20.12 -7.19
C ALA A 183 14.26 21.60 -6.94
N PHE A 184 15.21 21.90 -6.05
CA PHE A 184 15.67 23.26 -5.79
C PHE A 184 16.42 23.85 -6.99
N GLU A 185 17.34 23.09 -7.60
CA GLU A 185 18.06 23.52 -8.80
C GLU A 185 17.11 23.89 -9.94
N LYS A 186 16.09 23.06 -10.19
CA LYS A 186 15.06 23.32 -11.20
C LYS A 186 14.29 24.63 -10.95
N ASN A 187 14.12 25.00 -9.69
CA ASN A 187 13.47 26.26 -9.28
C ASN A 187 14.45 27.44 -9.12
N GLY A 188 15.71 27.30 -9.57
CA GLY A 188 16.71 28.35 -9.51
C GLY A 188 17.23 28.66 -8.11
N VAL A 189 17.06 27.72 -7.17
CA VAL A 189 17.51 27.87 -5.77
C VAL A 189 18.77 27.04 -5.55
N THR A 190 19.86 27.67 -5.15
CA THR A 190 21.09 26.99 -4.73
C THR A 190 21.17 27.00 -3.20
N ILE A 191 21.28 25.83 -2.61
CA ILE A 191 21.40 25.68 -1.14
C ILE A 191 22.83 25.29 -0.79
N ASN A 192 23.46 26.09 0.07
CA ASN A 192 24.78 25.83 0.62
C ASN A 192 24.66 25.47 2.09
N VAL A 193 25.07 24.25 2.48
CA VAL A 193 25.07 23.78 3.85
C VAL A 193 26.46 24.01 4.45
N ILE A 194 26.56 24.90 5.42
CA ILE A 194 27.79 25.15 6.17
C ILE A 194 27.67 24.46 7.52
N LYS A 195 28.58 23.54 7.81
CA LYS A 195 28.50 22.69 9.01
C LYS A 195 29.84 22.55 9.72
N ALA A 196 29.77 22.29 11.01
CA ALA A 196 30.91 21.82 11.80
C ALA A 196 30.57 20.41 12.37
N GLY A 197 31.53 19.50 12.28
CA GLY A 197 31.32 18.04 12.55
C GLY A 197 30.90 17.30 11.30
N GLU A 198 31.62 16.21 11.01
CA GLU A 198 31.50 15.43 9.78
C GLU A 198 30.08 14.96 9.49
N PHE A 199 29.40 14.42 10.52
CA PHE A 199 28.06 13.86 10.39
C PHE A 199 26.92 14.84 10.71
N LYS A 200 27.25 16.11 10.94
CA LYS A 200 26.22 17.13 11.12
C LYS A 200 25.45 17.34 9.81
N GLY A 201 24.14 17.11 9.85
CA GLY A 201 23.29 17.18 8.66
C GLY A 201 23.33 15.92 7.79
N MET A 202 23.78 14.79 8.34
CA MET A 202 23.61 13.48 7.72
C MET A 202 22.11 13.23 7.44
N GLY A 203 21.78 12.86 6.21
CA GLY A 203 20.39 12.73 5.76
C GLY A 203 19.69 14.06 5.50
N SER A 204 20.46 15.18 5.33
CA SER A 204 19.88 16.45 4.89
C SER A 204 19.24 16.31 3.51
N PRO A 205 18.00 16.79 3.30
CA PRO A 205 17.36 16.76 1.98
C PRO A 205 18.03 17.70 0.95
N PHE A 206 18.95 18.53 1.41
CA PHE A 206 19.64 19.55 0.60
C PHE A 206 21.00 19.10 0.05
N GLN A 207 21.36 17.84 0.25
CA GLN A 207 22.60 17.26 -0.24
C GLN A 207 22.32 15.83 -0.69
N ALA A 208 23.05 15.37 -1.71
CA ALA A 208 23.04 13.96 -2.07
C ALA A 208 23.52 13.10 -0.88
N LEU A 209 22.89 11.98 -0.66
CA LEU A 209 23.24 11.07 0.41
C LEU A 209 24.58 10.37 0.07
N SER A 210 25.62 10.65 0.84
CA SER A 210 26.91 9.96 0.67
C SER A 210 26.81 8.49 1.09
N GLU A 211 27.66 7.62 0.52
CA GLU A 211 27.71 6.21 0.89
C GLU A 211 28.00 5.99 2.38
N GLU A 212 28.85 6.83 2.96
CA GLU A 212 29.11 6.78 4.39
C GLU A 212 27.88 7.17 5.24
N SER A 213 27.14 8.20 4.84
CA SER A 213 25.89 8.57 5.47
C SER A 213 24.85 7.46 5.35
N LYS A 214 24.74 6.85 4.16
CA LYS A 214 23.87 5.70 3.91
C LYS A 214 24.22 4.52 4.81
N ALA A 215 25.49 4.17 4.91
CA ALA A 215 25.94 3.07 5.77
C ALA A 215 25.61 3.32 7.25
N ARG A 216 25.73 4.57 7.73
CA ARG A 216 25.35 4.92 9.11
C ARG A 216 23.85 4.88 9.35
N LEU A 217 23.04 5.30 8.38
CA LEU A 217 21.59 5.18 8.46
C LEU A 217 21.17 3.71 8.43
N GLN A 218 21.79 2.91 7.56
CA GLN A 218 21.56 1.47 7.51
C GLN A 218 21.88 0.81 8.86
N LYS A 219 23.03 1.14 9.46
CA LYS A 219 23.36 0.62 10.80
C LYS A 219 22.28 0.91 11.84
N ARG A 220 21.68 2.10 11.82
CA ARG A 220 20.58 2.45 12.75
C ARG A 220 19.34 1.57 12.51
N ILE A 221 19.05 1.24 11.25
CA ILE A 221 17.97 0.31 10.87
C ILE A 221 18.29 -1.08 11.40
N ASP A 222 19.51 -1.58 11.17
CA ASP A 222 19.94 -2.92 11.57
C ASP A 222 19.90 -3.07 13.11
N ASP A 223 20.36 -2.06 13.86
CA ASP A 223 20.32 -2.02 15.32
C ASP A 223 18.84 -2.05 15.83
N THR A 224 17.94 -1.32 15.15
CA THR A 224 16.51 -1.29 15.49
C THR A 224 15.84 -2.62 15.12
N TYR A 225 16.19 -3.20 13.97
CA TYR A 225 15.68 -4.50 13.53
C TYR A 225 16.09 -5.63 14.50
N SER A 226 17.35 -5.65 14.92
CA SER A 226 17.82 -6.59 15.92
C SER A 226 17.07 -6.45 17.25
N THR A 227 16.76 -5.22 17.66
CA THR A 227 15.92 -4.97 18.84
C THR A 227 14.52 -5.53 18.65
N PHE A 228 13.93 -5.38 17.47
CA PHE A 228 12.58 -5.84 17.18
C PHE A 228 12.51 -7.37 17.15
N THR A 229 13.41 -8.01 16.37
CA THR A 229 13.43 -9.47 16.26
C THR A 229 13.67 -10.15 17.62
N GLY A 230 14.61 -9.63 18.41
CA GLY A 230 14.87 -10.11 19.74
C GLY A 230 13.67 -9.93 20.70
N PHE A 231 12.99 -8.78 20.62
CA PHE A 231 11.78 -8.54 21.43
C PHE A 231 10.63 -9.51 21.09
N VAL A 232 10.37 -9.72 19.79
CA VAL A 232 9.32 -10.65 19.35
C VAL A 232 9.68 -12.09 19.73
N ALA A 233 10.93 -12.49 19.56
CA ALA A 233 11.41 -13.81 19.99
C ALA A 233 11.14 -14.06 21.46
N GLU A 234 11.48 -13.09 22.32
CA GLU A 234 11.23 -13.14 23.76
C GLU A 234 9.73 -13.16 24.09
N SER A 235 8.97 -12.25 23.50
CA SER A 235 7.55 -12.07 23.85
C SER A 235 6.66 -13.22 23.39
N ARG A 236 7.03 -13.88 22.27
CA ARG A 236 6.30 -15.03 21.69
C ARG A 236 6.91 -16.38 22.02
N ASN A 237 8.05 -16.41 22.72
CA ASN A 237 8.81 -17.63 23.02
C ASN A 237 9.12 -18.49 21.79
N ILE A 238 9.58 -17.83 20.72
CA ILE A 238 10.07 -18.46 19.48
C ILE A 238 11.53 -18.06 19.24
N SER A 239 12.23 -18.77 18.36
CA SER A 239 13.64 -18.43 18.07
C SER A 239 13.74 -17.11 17.32
N GLU A 240 14.79 -16.31 17.58
CA GLU A 240 15.05 -15.08 16.83
C GLU A 240 15.26 -15.36 15.34
N GLU A 241 15.79 -16.54 15.00
CA GLU A 241 15.93 -16.99 13.62
C GLU A 241 14.57 -17.19 12.93
N ALA A 242 13.58 -17.80 13.63
CA ALA A 242 12.23 -17.93 13.12
C ALA A 242 11.59 -16.55 12.86
N VAL A 243 11.83 -15.58 13.76
CA VAL A 243 11.36 -14.21 13.55
C VAL A 243 12.05 -13.56 12.34
N LYS A 244 13.36 -13.71 12.18
CA LYS A 244 14.10 -13.18 11.03
C LYS A 244 13.66 -13.81 9.71
N ASN A 245 13.33 -15.10 9.72
CA ASN A 245 12.85 -15.81 8.54
C ASN A 245 11.45 -15.34 8.07
N THR A 246 10.76 -14.53 8.85
CA THR A 246 9.53 -13.85 8.38
C THR A 246 9.82 -12.78 7.32
N GLU A 247 11.09 -12.32 7.19
CA GLU A 247 11.53 -11.34 6.20
C GLU A 247 10.66 -10.07 6.16
N ALA A 248 10.13 -9.69 7.35
CA ALA A 248 9.21 -8.57 7.51
C ALA A 248 7.89 -8.67 6.67
N ASN A 249 7.52 -9.89 6.26
CA ASN A 249 6.28 -10.10 5.53
C ASN A 249 5.05 -9.88 6.40
N VAL A 250 3.92 -9.66 5.76
CA VAL A 250 2.59 -9.62 6.37
C VAL A 250 1.91 -10.97 6.10
N TYR A 251 1.30 -11.53 7.12
CA TYR A 251 0.72 -12.85 7.12
C TYR A 251 -0.76 -12.79 7.45
N SER A 252 -1.56 -13.61 6.79
CA SER A 252 -2.94 -13.88 7.20
C SER A 252 -2.99 -14.45 8.63
N ALA A 253 -4.13 -14.35 9.29
CA ALA A 253 -4.32 -14.92 10.63
C ALA A 253 -3.91 -16.40 10.71
N GLN A 254 -4.23 -17.19 9.68
CA GLN A 254 -3.88 -18.61 9.62
C GLN A 254 -2.37 -18.84 9.56
N GLU A 255 -1.66 -18.12 8.68
CA GLU A 255 -0.20 -18.20 8.57
C GLU A 255 0.49 -17.70 9.86
N ALA A 256 -0.04 -16.62 10.46
CA ALA A 256 0.47 -16.08 11.70
C ALA A 256 0.31 -17.06 12.88
N LEU A 257 -0.77 -17.83 12.91
CA LEU A 257 -0.98 -18.91 13.87
C LEU A 257 0.06 -20.03 13.70
N GLU A 258 0.29 -20.47 12.45
CA GLU A 258 1.28 -21.51 12.13
C GLU A 258 2.72 -21.09 12.46
N LEU A 259 3.02 -19.80 12.33
CA LEU A 259 4.32 -19.21 12.69
C LEU A 259 4.47 -18.91 14.18
N GLY A 260 3.44 -19.13 14.99
CA GLY A 260 3.44 -18.83 16.43
C GLY A 260 3.38 -17.33 16.75
N LEU A 261 3.03 -16.50 15.77
CA LEU A 261 2.90 -15.05 15.96
C LEU A 261 1.62 -14.69 16.71
N ILE A 262 0.58 -15.52 16.68
CA ILE A 262 -0.67 -15.38 17.44
C ILE A 262 -0.99 -16.68 18.18
N ASN A 263 -1.95 -16.63 19.11
CA ASN A 263 -2.36 -17.78 19.92
C ASN A 263 -3.59 -18.48 19.35
N SER A 264 -4.55 -17.72 18.79
CA SER A 264 -5.78 -18.27 18.24
C SER A 264 -6.45 -17.32 17.27
N ILE A 265 -7.41 -17.85 16.50
CA ILE A 265 -8.24 -17.10 15.57
C ILE A 265 -9.67 -17.19 16.09
N MET A 266 -10.33 -16.03 16.25
CA MET A 266 -11.72 -15.95 16.69
C MET A 266 -12.44 -14.87 15.91
N SER A 267 -13.67 -15.16 15.48
CA SER A 267 -14.56 -14.09 15.00
C SER A 267 -14.85 -13.09 16.13
N GLN A 268 -15.33 -11.91 15.80
CA GLN A 268 -15.68 -10.92 16.81
C GLN A 268 -16.75 -11.43 17.79
N ASP A 269 -17.74 -12.18 17.31
CA ASP A 269 -18.80 -12.73 18.14
C ASP A 269 -18.25 -13.80 19.10
N ASP A 270 -17.42 -14.72 18.61
CA ASP A 270 -16.77 -15.74 19.44
C ASP A 270 -15.85 -15.12 20.49
N PHE A 271 -15.11 -14.08 20.10
CA PHE A 271 -14.25 -13.34 21.03
C PHE A 271 -15.04 -12.63 22.13
N LEU A 272 -16.20 -12.05 21.81
CA LEU A 272 -17.08 -11.47 22.81
C LEU A 272 -17.64 -12.52 23.79
N ASN A 273 -18.00 -13.73 23.30
CA ASN A 273 -18.43 -14.85 24.12
C ASN A 273 -17.28 -15.34 25.02
N TYR A 274 -16.06 -15.45 24.48
CA TYR A 274 -14.86 -15.79 25.23
C TYR A 274 -14.59 -14.81 26.38
N LEU A 275 -14.68 -13.51 26.14
CA LEU A 275 -14.51 -12.47 27.16
C LEU A 275 -15.56 -12.56 28.29
N GLN A 276 -16.78 -13.05 27.99
CA GLN A 276 -17.85 -13.26 28.97
C GLN A 276 -17.73 -14.58 29.74
N GLY A 277 -16.69 -15.36 29.45
CA GLY A 277 -16.49 -16.69 30.12
C GLY A 277 -17.48 -17.75 29.66
N SER A 278 -18.17 -17.53 28.51
CA SER A 278 -19.19 -18.46 28.01
C SER A 278 -18.58 -19.61 27.18
N GLU A 279 -17.34 -19.49 26.76
CA GLU A 279 -16.59 -20.49 26.01
C GLU A 279 -15.16 -20.63 26.54
N GLU A 280 -14.65 -21.87 26.61
CA GLU A 280 -13.21 -22.09 26.75
C GLU A 280 -12.49 -21.62 25.50
N ALA A 281 -11.28 -21.04 25.64
CA ALA A 281 -10.46 -20.69 24.49
C ALA A 281 -10.35 -21.90 23.56
N PRO A 282 -10.58 -21.75 22.25
CA PRO A 282 -10.30 -22.83 21.32
C PRO A 282 -8.87 -23.27 21.53
N VAL A 283 -8.67 -24.58 21.59
CA VAL A 283 -7.38 -25.21 21.87
C VAL A 283 -6.32 -24.53 20.98
N SER A 284 -5.50 -23.68 21.57
CA SER A 284 -4.32 -23.17 20.89
C SER A 284 -3.54 -24.40 20.44
N LEU A 285 -3.22 -24.48 19.17
CA LEU A 285 -2.15 -25.36 18.70
C LEU A 285 -0.87 -24.79 19.32
N ASN A 286 -0.71 -25.00 20.62
CA ASN A 286 0.59 -24.92 21.25
C ASN A 286 1.42 -26.00 20.56
N VAL A 287 2.14 -25.62 19.54
CA VAL A 287 3.33 -26.32 19.17
C VAL A 287 4.29 -26.09 20.32
N ASN A 288 4.00 -26.75 21.44
CA ASN A 288 4.99 -26.98 22.44
C ASN A 288 6.12 -27.69 21.73
N ASN A 289 7.16 -26.94 21.47
CA ASN A 289 8.46 -27.47 21.19
C ASN A 289 8.96 -28.15 22.50
N SER A 290 8.19 -29.15 22.99
CA SER A 290 8.73 -30.21 23.79
C SER A 290 9.76 -30.85 22.89
N GLY A 291 11.03 -30.78 23.27
CA GLY A 291 12.18 -31.24 22.49
C GLY A 291 12.18 -32.74 22.12
N GLU A 292 11.11 -33.25 21.61
CA GLU A 292 11.01 -34.49 20.87
C GLU A 292 11.40 -34.16 19.43
N GLU A 293 12.59 -34.59 19.05
CA GLU A 293 13.04 -34.54 17.68
C GLU A 293 12.01 -35.25 16.80
N MET A 294 11.43 -34.52 15.85
CA MET A 294 10.54 -35.12 14.84
C MET A 294 11.22 -36.33 14.23
N THR A 295 10.49 -37.41 14.13
CA THR A 295 10.98 -38.63 13.45
C THR A 295 11.30 -38.32 11.97
N GLU A 296 12.21 -39.05 11.39
CA GLU A 296 12.59 -38.89 9.97
C GLU A 296 11.38 -39.10 9.02
N GLN A 297 10.39 -39.86 9.44
CA GLN A 297 9.13 -40.00 8.70
C GLN A 297 8.27 -38.73 8.70
N GLU A 298 8.12 -38.09 9.88
CA GLU A 298 7.36 -36.82 10.00
C GLU A 298 8.04 -35.67 9.25
N LYS A 299 9.39 -35.64 9.24
CA LYS A 299 10.14 -34.65 8.44
C LYS A 299 9.90 -34.86 6.94
N GLN A 300 9.91 -36.10 6.46
CA GLN A 300 9.66 -36.41 5.04
C GLN A 300 8.20 -36.10 4.64
N GLU A 301 7.24 -36.35 5.51
CA GLU A 301 5.84 -36.03 5.26
C GLU A 301 5.58 -34.51 5.22
N LEU A 302 6.23 -33.77 6.13
CA LEU A 302 6.18 -32.31 6.16
C LEU A 302 6.83 -31.70 4.89
N GLU A 303 7.96 -32.27 4.44
CA GLU A 303 8.63 -31.79 3.24
C GLU A 303 7.80 -32.09 1.97
N ALA A 304 7.17 -33.25 1.91
CA ALA A 304 6.23 -33.60 0.84
C ALA A 304 5.02 -32.66 0.79
N LEU A 305 4.47 -32.34 1.96
CA LEU A 305 3.33 -31.41 2.09
C LEU A 305 3.71 -30.00 1.67
N ARG A 306 4.88 -29.52 2.10
CA ARG A 306 5.44 -28.22 1.66
C ARG A 306 5.64 -28.14 0.16
N LEU A 307 6.10 -29.22 -0.45
CA LEU A 307 6.26 -29.30 -1.91
C LEU A 307 4.90 -29.25 -2.62
N GLN A 308 3.87 -29.93 -2.08
CA GLN A 308 2.52 -29.87 -2.64
C GLN A 308 1.93 -28.47 -2.54
N VAL A 309 2.06 -27.80 -1.39
CA VAL A 309 1.59 -26.42 -1.20
C VAL A 309 2.32 -25.46 -2.15
N ALA A 310 3.63 -25.61 -2.32
CA ALA A 310 4.40 -24.80 -3.26
C ALA A 310 3.94 -25.01 -4.71
N GLN A 311 3.62 -26.26 -5.10
CA GLN A 311 3.09 -26.59 -6.44
C GLN A 311 1.68 -26.03 -6.64
N MET A 312 0.82 -26.04 -5.61
CA MET A 312 -0.52 -25.45 -5.68
C MET A 312 -0.43 -23.92 -5.84
N LYS A 313 0.38 -23.26 -5.04
CA LYS A 313 0.62 -21.80 -5.15
C LYS A 313 1.18 -21.40 -6.52
N ALA A 314 2.11 -22.19 -7.07
CA ALA A 314 2.67 -21.94 -8.40
C ALA A 314 1.58 -22.08 -9.51
N LYS A 315 0.70 -23.08 -9.41
CA LYS A 315 -0.43 -23.24 -10.36
C LYS A 315 -1.44 -22.10 -10.25
N GLU A 316 -1.71 -21.64 -9.04
CA GLU A 316 -2.63 -20.53 -8.80
C GLU A 316 -2.07 -19.23 -9.38
N GLN A 317 -0.79 -18.96 -9.17
CA GLN A 317 -0.09 -17.80 -9.77
C GLN A 317 -0.06 -17.89 -11.30
N GLU A 318 0.18 -19.06 -11.88
CA GLU A 318 0.16 -19.25 -13.32
C GLU A 318 -1.24 -19.04 -13.90
N ALA A 319 -2.28 -19.52 -13.21
CA ALA A 319 -3.67 -19.29 -13.59
C ALA A 319 -4.05 -17.80 -13.53
N ALA A 320 -3.68 -17.11 -12.45
CA ALA A 320 -3.90 -15.68 -12.29
C ALA A 320 -3.17 -14.86 -13.37
N LEU A 321 -1.92 -15.23 -13.69
CA LEU A 321 -1.15 -14.61 -14.76
C LEU A 321 -1.80 -14.80 -16.13
N SER A 322 -2.29 -16.02 -16.41
CA SER A 322 -2.97 -16.34 -17.67
C SER A 322 -4.29 -15.56 -17.81
N ASP A 323 -5.09 -15.50 -16.76
CA ASP A 323 -6.36 -14.76 -16.74
C ASP A 323 -6.13 -13.25 -16.95
N LEU A 324 -5.19 -12.67 -16.21
CA LEU A 324 -4.86 -11.25 -16.34
C LEU A 324 -4.27 -10.92 -17.72
N THR A 325 -3.38 -11.76 -18.24
CA THR A 325 -2.81 -11.61 -19.59
C THR A 325 -3.93 -11.61 -20.63
N GLY A 326 -4.91 -12.51 -20.50
CA GLY A 326 -6.07 -12.55 -21.39
C GLY A 326 -6.90 -11.27 -21.35
N LYS A 327 -7.14 -10.73 -20.15
CA LYS A 327 -7.95 -9.51 -19.96
C LYS A 327 -7.30 -8.25 -20.56
N ILE A 328 -5.98 -8.16 -20.53
CA ILE A 328 -5.28 -6.96 -21.01
C ILE A 328 -4.70 -7.11 -22.44
N SER A 329 -4.78 -8.30 -23.04
CA SER A 329 -4.12 -8.62 -24.31
C SER A 329 -4.50 -7.68 -25.45
N ALA A 330 -5.81 -7.44 -25.66
CA ALA A 330 -6.30 -6.57 -26.72
C ALA A 330 -5.80 -5.10 -26.57
N SER A 331 -5.78 -4.61 -25.33
CA SER A 331 -5.30 -3.26 -25.03
C SER A 331 -3.78 -3.17 -25.11
N ALA A 332 -3.07 -4.19 -24.67
CA ALA A 332 -1.61 -4.28 -24.75
C ALA A 332 -1.14 -4.22 -26.21
N GLU A 333 -1.77 -4.97 -27.11
CA GLU A 333 -1.49 -4.97 -28.53
C GLU A 333 -1.74 -3.60 -29.15
N ALA A 334 -2.87 -2.95 -28.81
CA ALA A 334 -3.22 -1.62 -29.30
C ALA A 334 -2.22 -0.54 -28.88
N PHE A 335 -1.59 -0.68 -27.70
CA PHE A 335 -0.60 0.27 -27.17
C PHE A 335 0.86 -0.18 -27.39
N GLY A 336 1.09 -1.35 -27.97
CA GLY A 336 2.40 -1.84 -28.41
C GLY A 336 3.33 -2.27 -27.27
N PHE A 337 2.80 -2.91 -26.22
CA PHE A 337 3.58 -3.56 -25.19
C PHE A 337 3.17 -5.03 -24.98
N ASP A 338 4.04 -5.81 -24.35
CA ASP A 338 3.79 -7.22 -24.11
C ASP A 338 2.77 -7.42 -22.97
N ALA A 339 1.67 -8.12 -23.27
CA ALA A 339 0.59 -8.36 -22.31
C ALA A 339 1.02 -9.20 -21.11
N LYS A 340 1.93 -10.17 -21.32
CA LYS A 340 2.42 -11.03 -20.25
C LYS A 340 3.38 -10.29 -19.33
N GLU A 341 4.23 -9.42 -19.88
CA GLU A 341 5.13 -8.57 -19.09
C GLU A 341 4.32 -7.58 -18.22
N ALA A 342 3.29 -6.96 -18.80
CA ALA A 342 2.39 -6.06 -18.08
C ALA A 342 1.60 -6.81 -16.98
N ALA A 343 1.05 -7.99 -17.26
CA ALA A 343 0.34 -8.81 -16.28
C ALA A 343 1.27 -9.24 -15.14
N THR A 344 2.50 -9.61 -15.43
CA THR A 344 3.52 -9.98 -14.42
C THR A 344 3.83 -8.80 -13.51
N ALA A 345 3.98 -7.60 -14.06
CA ALA A 345 4.23 -6.38 -13.29
C ALA A 345 3.05 -6.01 -12.37
N ILE A 346 1.82 -6.13 -12.88
CA ILE A 346 0.59 -5.85 -12.11
C ILE A 346 0.44 -6.85 -10.95
N LEU A 347 0.63 -8.14 -11.20
CA LEU A 347 0.55 -9.17 -10.15
C LEU A 347 1.66 -9.02 -9.12
N GLY A 348 2.88 -8.66 -9.55
CA GLY A 348 4.00 -8.38 -8.65
C GLY A 348 3.80 -7.16 -7.77
N ALA A 349 3.07 -6.15 -8.28
CA ALA A 349 2.73 -4.95 -7.50
C ALA A 349 1.47 -5.14 -6.62
N GLY A 350 0.68 -6.19 -6.86
CA GLY A 350 -0.62 -6.44 -6.25
C GLY A 350 -1.77 -5.80 -7.02
N LEU A 351 -2.87 -6.54 -7.16
CA LEU A 351 -4.06 -6.08 -7.90
C LEU A 351 -4.72 -4.85 -7.26
N ASP A 352 -4.64 -4.72 -5.94
CA ASP A 352 -5.20 -3.61 -5.16
C ASP A 352 -4.24 -2.41 -5.07
N ASN A 353 -3.04 -2.51 -5.63
CA ASN A 353 -2.11 -1.39 -5.67
C ASN A 353 -2.73 -0.24 -6.49
N PRO A 354 -2.76 1.00 -5.97
CA PRO A 354 -3.37 2.14 -6.67
C PRO A 354 -2.84 2.37 -8.09
N LEU A 355 -1.56 2.06 -8.34
CA LEU A 355 -0.97 2.15 -9.67
C LEU A 355 -1.46 1.03 -10.60
N SER A 356 -1.61 -0.19 -10.08
CA SER A 356 -2.19 -1.32 -10.81
C SER A 356 -3.64 -1.04 -11.18
N VAL A 357 -4.44 -0.55 -10.24
CA VAL A 357 -5.83 -0.14 -10.44
C VAL A 357 -5.93 1.01 -11.46
N LEU A 358 -5.09 2.04 -11.31
CA LEU A 358 -5.04 3.16 -12.24
C LEU A 358 -4.67 2.71 -13.66
N PHE A 359 -3.67 1.84 -13.78
CA PHE A 359 -3.24 1.27 -15.06
C PHE A 359 -4.35 0.43 -15.71
N MET A 360 -4.99 -0.46 -14.95
CA MET A 360 -6.10 -1.28 -15.42
C MET A 360 -7.28 -0.42 -15.90
N ASN A 361 -7.68 0.59 -15.12
CA ASN A 361 -8.74 1.52 -15.49
C ASN A 361 -8.37 2.36 -16.72
N ALA A 362 -7.12 2.79 -16.84
CA ALA A 362 -6.64 3.51 -18.01
C ALA A 362 -6.66 2.64 -19.27
N MET A 363 -6.30 1.37 -19.15
CA MET A 363 -6.34 0.39 -20.25
C MET A 363 -7.78 0.12 -20.71
N GLU A 364 -8.70 -0.07 -19.76
CA GLU A 364 -10.11 -0.30 -20.06
C GLU A 364 -10.74 0.93 -20.71
N GLY A 365 -10.53 2.12 -20.17
CA GLY A 365 -11.03 3.37 -20.74
C GLY A 365 -10.41 3.69 -22.12
N ALA A 366 -9.15 3.33 -22.34
CA ALA A 366 -8.49 3.51 -23.64
C ALA A 366 -9.01 2.50 -24.67
N SER A 367 -9.26 1.25 -24.27
CA SER A 367 -9.87 0.22 -25.13
C SER A 367 -11.29 0.61 -25.55
N GLN A 368 -12.07 1.16 -24.62
CA GLN A 368 -13.43 1.64 -24.88
C GLN A 368 -13.43 2.79 -25.89
N LYS A 369 -12.56 3.79 -25.69
CA LYS A 369 -12.42 4.92 -26.64
C LYS A 369 -11.90 4.48 -28.02
N LEU A 370 -11.01 3.50 -28.07
CA LEU A 370 -10.52 2.95 -29.32
C LEU A 370 -11.66 2.27 -30.09
N ASN A 371 -12.47 1.47 -29.41
CA ASN A 371 -13.64 0.80 -30.00
C ASN A 371 -14.69 1.82 -30.50
N GLU A 372 -14.95 2.87 -29.74
CA GLU A 372 -15.84 3.97 -30.13
C GLU A 372 -15.29 4.70 -31.38
N THR A 373 -13.98 4.96 -31.43
CA THR A 373 -13.33 5.59 -32.57
C THR A 373 -13.39 4.69 -33.80
N ILE A 374 -13.11 3.39 -33.64
CA ILE A 374 -13.21 2.42 -34.74
C ILE A 374 -14.65 2.34 -35.28
N ALA A 375 -15.65 2.31 -34.37
CA ALA A 375 -17.06 2.30 -34.76
C ALA A 375 -17.47 3.58 -35.50
N SER A 376 -16.99 4.75 -35.03
CA SER A 376 -17.21 6.04 -35.70
C SER A 376 -16.60 6.06 -37.08
N HIS A 377 -15.32 5.65 -37.24
CA HIS A 377 -14.66 5.59 -38.54
C HIS A 377 -15.32 4.56 -39.46
N ALA A 378 -15.77 3.43 -38.98
CA ALA A 378 -16.51 2.45 -39.77
C ALA A 378 -17.83 3.04 -40.30
N SER A 379 -18.54 3.82 -39.48
CA SER A 379 -19.75 4.54 -39.89
C SER A 379 -19.44 5.58 -40.97
N GLU A 380 -18.39 6.41 -40.76
CA GLU A 380 -17.95 7.41 -41.75
C GLU A 380 -17.51 6.79 -43.06
N MET A 381 -16.80 5.65 -43.01
CA MET A 381 -16.41 4.92 -44.23
C MET A 381 -17.64 4.40 -44.97
N SER A 382 -18.63 3.86 -44.25
CA SER A 382 -19.88 3.38 -44.86
C SER A 382 -20.68 4.52 -45.50
N GLU A 383 -20.72 5.70 -44.87
CA GLU A 383 -21.35 6.89 -45.45
C GLU A 383 -20.63 7.34 -46.73
N LYS A 384 -19.28 7.39 -46.72
CA LYS A 384 -18.47 7.72 -47.87
C LYS A 384 -18.61 6.72 -49.02
N ASP A 385 -18.66 5.42 -48.71
CA ASP A 385 -18.91 4.36 -49.67
C ASP A 385 -20.29 4.53 -50.36
N THR A 386 -21.29 4.93 -49.53
CA THR A 386 -22.64 5.26 -50.05
C THR A 386 -22.63 6.47 -50.96
N GLU A 387 -21.86 7.51 -50.60
CA GLU A 387 -21.69 8.74 -51.39
C GLU A 387 -20.91 8.47 -52.68
N ILE A 388 -19.83 7.67 -52.58
CA ILE A 388 -19.07 7.22 -53.76
C ILE A 388 -19.96 6.44 -54.71
N THR A 389 -20.84 5.59 -54.19
CA THR A 389 -21.78 4.82 -55.03
C THR A 389 -22.77 5.74 -55.75
N LYS A 390 -23.33 6.74 -55.03
CA LYS A 390 -24.20 7.77 -55.63
C LYS A 390 -23.49 8.60 -56.68
N LEU A 391 -22.23 9.01 -56.42
CA LEU A 391 -21.42 9.75 -57.37
C LEU A 391 -21.11 8.93 -58.64
N LYS A 392 -20.84 7.60 -58.46
CA LYS A 392 -20.66 6.69 -59.62
C LYS A 392 -21.92 6.55 -60.45
N GLU A 393 -23.10 6.40 -59.80
CA GLU A 393 -24.38 6.37 -60.47
C GLU A 393 -24.66 7.66 -61.23
N THR A 394 -24.38 8.81 -60.58
CA THR A 394 -24.55 10.14 -61.21
C THR A 394 -23.58 10.34 -62.38
N ALA A 395 -22.31 9.93 -62.19
CA ALA A 395 -21.30 9.99 -63.25
C ALA A 395 -21.66 9.05 -64.41
N GLY A 396 -22.20 7.84 -64.12
CA GLY A 396 -22.75 6.94 -65.14
C GLY A 396 -23.88 7.56 -65.95
N ALA A 397 -24.85 8.19 -65.24
CA ALA A 397 -25.96 8.89 -65.91
C ALA A 397 -25.49 10.09 -66.73
N VAL A 398 -24.46 10.83 -66.29
CA VAL A 398 -23.85 11.94 -67.04
C VAL A 398 -23.11 11.40 -68.26
N LEU A 399 -22.41 10.26 -68.14
CA LEU A 399 -21.75 9.63 -69.31
C LEU A 399 -22.77 9.13 -70.36
N GLU A 400 -23.88 8.50 -69.90
CA GLU A 400 -24.96 8.10 -70.78
C GLU A 400 -25.61 9.30 -71.48
N HIS A 401 -25.77 10.43 -70.75
CA HIS A 401 -26.31 11.66 -71.31
C HIS A 401 -25.31 12.31 -72.25
N SER A 402 -23.98 12.28 -71.99
CA SER A 402 -22.92 12.73 -72.82
C SER A 402 -22.82 11.93 -74.16
N ASN A 403 -22.89 10.61 -74.03
CA ASN A 403 -22.90 9.70 -75.16
C ASN A 403 -24.15 9.92 -76.10
N ALA A 404 -25.30 10.23 -75.46
CA ALA A 404 -26.52 10.60 -76.19
C ALA A 404 -26.45 11.98 -76.84
N MET A 405 -25.60 12.89 -76.29
CA MET A 405 -25.34 14.22 -76.89
C MET A 405 -24.26 14.17 -77.96
N GLU A 406 -23.29 13.26 -77.93
CA GLU A 406 -22.28 13.06 -79.00
C GLU A 406 -22.94 12.45 -80.24
N GLU A 407 -24.07 11.78 -80.13
CA GLU A 407 -24.86 11.44 -81.32
C GLU A 407 -25.62 12.64 -81.96
N LEU A 408 -25.61 13.83 -81.33
CA LEU A 408 -26.31 15.01 -81.77
C LEU A 408 -25.40 16.23 -82.18
N GLY A 409 -24.11 15.99 -82.43
CA GLY A 409 -23.28 16.99 -83.15
C GLY A 409 -22.36 17.81 -82.28
N ASN A 410 -21.15 17.67 -82.64
CA ASN A 410 -19.89 18.39 -82.56
C ASN A 410 -19.95 19.89 -82.19
N ASP A 411 -19.02 20.27 -81.27
CA ASP A 411 -18.16 21.46 -81.21
C ASP A 411 -18.15 22.11 -79.79
N GLY A 412 -16.96 22.15 -79.21
CA GLY A 412 -16.62 23.09 -78.12
C GLY A 412 -15.79 22.54 -76.95
N GLU A 413 -14.48 22.72 -77.07
CA GLU A 413 -13.50 22.49 -76.01
C GLU A 413 -13.77 23.41 -74.76
N ALA A 414 -13.79 22.84 -73.58
CA ALA A 414 -13.62 23.56 -72.31
C ALA A 414 -12.80 22.73 -71.35
N GLU A 415 -11.57 23.15 -71.08
CA GLU A 415 -10.72 22.60 -69.97
C GLU A 415 -11.33 22.89 -68.62
N LEU A 416 -11.50 21.86 -67.81
CA LEU A 416 -11.84 21.98 -66.37
C LEU A 416 -10.60 21.62 -65.58
N GLU A 417 -9.97 22.66 -64.98
CA GLU A 417 -8.98 22.45 -63.91
C GLU A 417 -9.63 21.86 -62.71
N VAL A 418 -9.08 20.70 -62.25
CA VAL A 418 -9.46 20.03 -61.00
C VAL A 418 -8.48 20.46 -59.90
N GLU A 419 -8.94 21.30 -58.98
CA GLU A 419 -8.24 21.61 -57.76
C GLU A 419 -8.20 20.36 -56.85
N LYS A 420 -7.00 20.00 -56.37
CA LYS A 420 -6.77 18.97 -55.36
C LYS A 420 -7.13 19.51 -53.97
N PRO A 421 -7.89 18.79 -53.14
CA PRO A 421 -8.08 19.19 -51.76
C PRO A 421 -6.81 18.93 -50.94
N ALA A 422 -6.41 19.95 -50.19
CA ALA A 422 -5.29 19.94 -49.26
C ALA A 422 -5.51 18.94 -48.12
N SER A 423 -4.48 18.14 -47.89
CA SER A 423 -4.34 17.31 -46.71
C SER A 423 -3.95 18.17 -45.51
N GLU A 424 -4.71 18.18 -44.45
CA GLU A 424 -4.20 18.45 -43.11
C GLU A 424 -5.16 17.91 -42.03
N ALA A 425 -4.76 16.89 -41.36
CA ALA A 425 -5.12 16.63 -39.98
C ALA A 425 -4.05 15.73 -39.38
N ASN A 426 -2.92 16.31 -39.00
CA ASN A 426 -1.98 15.73 -38.08
C ASN A 426 -2.53 15.94 -36.66
N ALA A 427 -2.99 14.88 -36.01
CA ALA A 427 -3.18 14.82 -34.55
C ALA A 427 -2.21 13.78 -34.03
N GLU A 428 -1.24 14.25 -33.23
CA GLU A 428 -0.15 13.47 -32.64
C GLU A 428 -0.64 12.30 -31.73
N PRO A 429 -0.36 11.05 -32.10
CA PRO A 429 -0.61 9.89 -31.24
C PRO A 429 0.49 9.67 -30.18
N ASP A 430 1.56 10.44 -30.20
CA ASP A 430 2.83 10.05 -29.57
C ASP A 430 2.97 10.39 -28.07
N GLN A 431 2.31 11.42 -27.56
CA GLN A 431 2.49 11.82 -26.16
C GLN A 431 1.80 10.88 -25.16
N ARG A 432 0.65 10.30 -25.52
CA ARG A 432 -0.07 9.35 -24.65
C ARG A 432 0.60 7.98 -24.60
N LYS A 433 1.16 7.53 -25.73
CA LYS A 433 1.92 6.28 -25.81
C LYS A 433 3.20 6.37 -24.94
N LEU A 434 3.85 7.52 -24.95
CA LEU A 434 5.04 7.79 -24.14
C LEU A 434 4.71 7.84 -22.64
N ALA A 435 3.59 8.43 -22.24
CA ALA A 435 3.15 8.48 -20.84
C ALA A 435 2.83 7.08 -20.27
N LEU A 436 2.12 6.24 -21.05
CA LEU A 436 1.84 4.86 -20.67
C LEU A 436 3.10 3.99 -20.61
N GLN A 437 4.01 4.15 -21.57
CA GLN A 437 5.30 3.42 -21.53
C GLN A 437 6.16 3.84 -20.33
N ASN A 438 6.09 5.11 -19.94
CA ASN A 438 6.82 5.59 -18.76
C ASN A 438 6.19 5.09 -17.44
N ALA A 439 4.86 5.00 -17.38
CA ALA A 439 4.16 4.40 -16.23
C ALA A 439 4.50 2.90 -16.08
N LEU A 440 4.50 2.16 -17.19
CA LEU A 440 4.87 0.74 -17.18
C LEU A 440 6.34 0.52 -16.76
N LYS A 441 7.26 1.37 -17.24
CA LYS A 441 8.68 1.33 -16.84
C LYS A 441 8.90 1.67 -15.36
N SER A 442 7.98 2.43 -14.74
CA SER A 442 8.03 2.71 -13.31
C SER A 442 7.52 1.57 -12.44
N LEU A 443 6.68 0.68 -13.01
CA LEU A 443 6.19 -0.54 -12.35
C LEU A 443 7.19 -1.71 -12.41
N ILE A 444 8.10 -1.68 -13.40
CA ILE A 444 9.11 -2.74 -13.63
C ILE A 444 10.45 -2.43 -12.91
N LYS A 445 10.59 -1.24 -12.35
CA LYS A 445 11.74 -0.84 -11.50
C LYS A 445 11.35 -0.83 -10.03
#